data_971c16dcb33bf08ff827e0b831cbe67e
#
_entry.id   971c16dcb33bf08ff827e0b831cbe67e
#
_cell.length_a   1.000
_cell.length_b   1.000
_cell.length_c   1.000
_cell.angle_alpha   90.00
_cell.angle_beta   90.00
_cell.angle_gamma   90.00
#
_symmetry.space_group_name_H-M   'P 1'
#
loop_
_entity.id
_entity.type
_entity.pdbx_description
1 polymer ?
#
loop_
_entity_poly.entity_id
_entity_poly.type
_entity_poly.pdbx_seq_one_letter_code
_entity_poly.pdbx_strand_id
1 'polypeptide(L)'
;MAISDSQKVDLLWKKVGFGKMKSDTNASKKAPNEAITSDLVVKTDQIWAQSGSIPGVMPSANSSIVNVYLDSVSGTLETTEDTTATDNRTWKTGVTNWISPGFGATYQLKVYAAASGASNVQTGGSQLFETGSGNDDQWYFDYQSGVLHFIGENLPTDIGTGTSNVIHVSGAVYSGSTGISAEASGASATLFKADMNAVYADGDINTGDLLVVTNAGDGEYGVYISNQDAPTQLSHLTAIA
;
A
#
# COMPACT_ATOMS: atom_id res chain seq x y z
N MET A 1 1.73 -8.34 29.26
CA MET A 1 2.20 -7.08 29.91
C MET A 1 1.65 -5.94 29.07
N ALA A 2 0.82 -5.07 29.66
CA ALA A 2 0.23 -3.95 28.93
C ALA A 2 1.31 -2.94 28.50
N ILE A 3 1.17 -2.38 27.32
CA ILE A 3 2.02 -1.28 26.84
C ILE A 3 1.63 -0.01 27.58
N SER A 4 2.55 0.60 28.31
CA SER A 4 2.29 1.86 29.01
C SER A 4 2.10 3.02 28.01
N ASP A 5 1.43 4.09 28.44
CA ASP A 5 1.26 5.28 27.60
C ASP A 5 2.59 5.90 27.18
N SER A 6 3.62 5.82 28.02
CA SER A 6 4.97 6.24 27.65
C SER A 6 5.52 5.41 26.49
N GLN A 7 5.33 4.10 26.51
CA GLN A 7 5.77 3.21 25.42
C GLN A 7 4.99 3.45 24.12
N LYS A 8 3.68 3.74 24.21
CA LYS A 8 2.88 4.12 23.04
C LYS A 8 3.43 5.40 22.40
N VAL A 9 3.72 6.40 23.21
CA VAL A 9 4.28 7.66 22.72
C VAL A 9 5.68 7.46 22.16
N ASP A 10 6.51 6.62 22.79
CA ASP A 10 7.83 6.27 22.27
C ASP A 10 7.74 5.56 20.91
N LEU A 11 6.75 4.70 20.72
CA LEU A 11 6.50 4.06 19.41
C LEU A 11 6.16 5.09 18.33
N LEU A 12 5.30 6.06 18.67
CA LEU A 12 4.96 7.15 17.75
C LEU A 12 6.20 8.01 17.42
N TRP A 13 7.02 8.34 18.44
CA TRP A 13 8.27 9.06 18.23
C TRP A 13 9.26 8.29 17.36
N LYS A 14 9.40 6.99 17.55
CA LYS A 14 10.21 6.15 16.67
C LYS A 14 9.75 6.19 15.23
N LYS A 15 8.45 6.22 15.01
CA LYS A 15 7.87 6.26 13.66
C LYS A 15 8.06 7.63 12.98
N VAL A 16 7.93 8.72 13.73
CA VAL A 16 8.03 10.09 13.24
C VAL A 16 9.48 10.62 13.28
N GLY A 17 10.23 10.24 14.29
CA GLY A 17 11.57 10.76 14.60
C GLY A 17 12.72 9.84 14.21
N PHE A 18 12.53 8.93 13.27
CA PHE A 18 13.58 8.06 12.73
C PHE A 18 14.35 7.28 13.82
N GLY A 19 13.62 6.66 14.73
CA GLY A 19 14.19 5.81 15.77
C GLY A 19 14.39 6.48 17.13
N LYS A 20 14.13 7.77 17.28
CA LYS A 20 14.17 8.45 18.59
C LYS A 20 12.93 8.13 19.41
N MET A 21 13.11 8.04 20.71
CA MET A 21 12.03 7.81 21.68
C MET A 21 11.73 9.08 22.47
N LYS A 22 10.48 9.21 22.93
CA LYS A 22 10.09 10.34 23.81
C LYS A 22 10.90 10.35 25.12
N SER A 23 11.19 9.17 25.64
CA SER A 23 11.96 8.98 26.88
C SER A 23 13.45 9.26 26.73
N ASP A 24 13.96 9.45 25.52
CA ASP A 24 15.35 9.84 25.29
C ASP A 24 15.66 11.18 25.95
N THR A 25 16.91 11.36 26.31
CA THR A 25 17.38 12.62 26.93
C THR A 25 17.12 13.82 26.02
N ASN A 26 17.07 15.03 26.61
CA ASN A 26 16.86 16.25 25.83
C ASN A 26 17.89 16.44 24.71
N ALA A 27 19.11 15.98 24.89
CA ALA A 27 20.13 16.03 23.84
C ALA A 27 19.77 15.10 22.66
N SER A 28 19.28 13.90 22.94
CA SER A 28 18.82 12.95 21.94
C SER A 28 17.54 13.42 21.24
N LYS A 29 16.64 14.10 21.94
CA LYS A 29 15.39 14.65 21.38
C LYS A 29 15.61 15.83 20.43
N LYS A 30 16.77 16.47 20.48
CA LYS A 30 17.11 17.55 19.52
C LYS A 30 17.37 17.07 18.11
N ALA A 31 17.59 15.77 17.92
CA ALA A 31 17.82 15.22 16.59
C ALA A 31 16.69 15.53 15.56
N PRO A 32 15.40 15.62 15.92
CA PRO A 32 14.37 16.04 14.98
C PRO A 32 14.52 17.48 14.45
N ASN A 33 15.29 18.32 15.13
CA ASN A 33 15.58 19.68 14.65
C ASN A 33 16.77 19.73 13.69
N GLU A 34 17.51 18.65 13.58
CA GLU A 34 18.48 18.51 12.51
C GLU A 34 17.68 18.14 11.27
N ALA A 35 17.72 19.00 10.27
CA ALA A 35 17.20 18.65 8.97
C ALA A 35 17.91 17.40 8.50
N ILE A 36 17.32 16.25 8.73
CA ILE A 36 17.77 15.00 8.15
C ILE A 36 17.45 15.11 6.69
N THR A 37 18.38 15.65 5.92
CA THR A 37 18.37 15.54 4.48
C THR A 37 18.72 14.10 4.12
N SER A 38 17.82 13.19 4.37
CA SER A 38 17.84 11.91 3.69
C SER A 38 17.04 12.07 2.41
N ASP A 39 17.61 11.66 1.30
CA ASP A 39 16.87 11.55 0.07
C ASP A 39 15.61 10.73 0.32
N LEU A 40 14.47 11.22 -0.18
CA LEU A 40 13.25 10.44 -0.15
C LEU A 40 13.45 9.23 -1.06
N VAL A 41 13.77 8.10 -0.48
CA VAL A 41 13.87 6.85 -1.24
C VAL A 41 12.46 6.27 -1.37
N VAL A 42 11.89 6.43 -2.54
CA VAL A 42 10.64 5.75 -2.91
C VAL A 42 11.00 4.44 -3.58
N LYS A 43 10.55 3.33 -3.02
CA LYS A 43 10.65 2.03 -3.64
C LYS A 43 9.66 1.96 -4.80
N THR A 44 10.16 2.09 -6.00
CA THR A 44 9.34 2.20 -7.22
C THR A 44 8.52 0.95 -7.48
N ASP A 45 9.02 -0.21 -7.07
CA ASP A 45 8.34 -1.51 -7.15
C ASP A 45 7.10 -1.63 -6.24
N GLN A 46 6.96 -0.74 -5.26
CA GLN A 46 5.83 -0.70 -4.32
C GLN A 46 4.78 0.37 -4.65
N ILE A 47 5.00 1.16 -5.69
CA ILE A 47 4.02 2.16 -6.13
C ILE A 47 2.84 1.45 -6.79
N TRP A 48 1.64 1.78 -6.38
CA TRP A 48 0.42 1.24 -6.98
C TRP A 48 0.14 1.94 -8.31
N ALA A 49 0.50 1.27 -9.41
CA ALA A 49 0.42 1.83 -10.75
C ALA A 49 -1.01 2.24 -11.15
N GLN A 50 -2.01 1.53 -10.62
CA GLN A 50 -3.42 1.75 -10.92
C GLN A 50 -4.19 2.37 -9.75
N SER A 51 -3.51 3.08 -8.85
CA SER A 51 -4.14 3.70 -7.67
C SER A 51 -5.30 4.63 -8.01
N GLY A 52 -5.21 5.36 -9.13
CA GLY A 52 -6.28 6.24 -9.61
C GLY A 52 -7.54 5.51 -10.10
N SER A 53 -7.45 4.19 -10.32
CA SER A 53 -8.58 3.35 -10.73
C SER A 53 -9.26 2.64 -9.55
N ILE A 54 -8.77 2.82 -8.33
CA ILE A 54 -9.43 2.27 -7.13
C ILE A 54 -10.78 2.98 -6.96
N PRO A 55 -11.90 2.24 -6.89
CA PRO A 55 -13.21 2.85 -6.71
C PRO A 55 -13.29 3.65 -5.41
N GLY A 56 -13.96 4.80 -5.39
CA GLY A 56 -14.19 5.59 -4.16
C GLY A 56 -15.11 4.92 -3.14
N VAL A 57 -15.73 3.81 -3.51
CA VAL A 57 -16.56 2.95 -2.65
C VAL A 57 -16.01 1.54 -2.75
N MET A 58 -15.78 0.88 -1.62
CA MET A 58 -15.30 -0.51 -1.59
C MET A 58 -16.27 -1.42 -2.36
N PRO A 59 -15.79 -2.18 -3.34
CA PRO A 59 -16.65 -3.08 -4.10
C PRO A 59 -17.15 -4.25 -3.25
N SER A 60 -18.25 -4.86 -3.66
CA SER A 60 -18.82 -6.05 -2.99
C SER A 60 -18.21 -7.37 -3.48
N ALA A 61 -17.32 -7.34 -4.46
CA ALA A 61 -16.65 -8.51 -5.01
C ALA A 61 -15.25 -8.13 -5.50
N ASN A 62 -14.38 -9.13 -5.64
CA ASN A 62 -13.04 -8.97 -6.17
C ASN A 62 -13.06 -8.43 -7.60
N SER A 63 -12.08 -7.58 -7.91
CA SER A 63 -11.81 -7.08 -9.24
C SER A 63 -10.33 -7.35 -9.62
N SER A 64 -9.90 -6.89 -10.77
CA SER A 64 -8.50 -7.01 -11.19
C SER A 64 -7.52 -6.18 -10.34
N ILE A 65 -8.03 -5.15 -9.64
CA ILE A 65 -7.20 -4.21 -8.87
C ILE A 65 -7.53 -4.14 -7.37
N VAL A 66 -8.65 -4.74 -6.95
CA VAL A 66 -9.08 -4.74 -5.55
C VAL A 66 -9.59 -6.13 -5.17
N ASN A 67 -8.98 -6.72 -4.15
CA ASN A 67 -9.49 -7.91 -3.48
C ASN A 67 -10.20 -7.50 -2.19
N VAL A 68 -11.39 -8.04 -1.96
CA VAL A 68 -12.21 -7.70 -0.80
C VAL A 68 -12.33 -8.87 0.17
N TYR A 69 -12.28 -8.56 1.44
CA TYR A 69 -12.51 -9.47 2.55
C TYR A 69 -13.74 -8.97 3.30
N LEU A 70 -14.87 -9.62 3.09
CA LEU A 70 -16.16 -9.22 3.65
C LEU A 70 -16.40 -9.84 5.03
N ASP A 71 -17.11 -9.14 5.90
CA ASP A 71 -17.47 -9.61 7.23
C ASP A 71 -18.71 -10.55 7.24
N SER A 72 -19.42 -10.58 6.13
CA SER A 72 -20.55 -11.48 5.90
C SER A 72 -20.18 -12.63 4.97
N VAL A 73 -20.62 -13.84 5.24
CA VAL A 73 -20.46 -15.04 4.39
C VAL A 73 -19.01 -15.37 3.99
N SER A 74 -18.33 -16.18 4.74
CA SER A 74 -16.99 -16.77 4.43
C SER A 74 -15.99 -15.85 3.71
N GLY A 75 -16.04 -14.55 3.99
CA GLY A 75 -15.28 -13.55 3.26
C GLY A 75 -14.20 -12.84 4.05
N THR A 76 -14.16 -12.96 5.37
CA THR A 76 -13.11 -12.36 6.20
C THR A 76 -11.77 -13.06 6.04
N LEU A 77 -10.71 -12.34 6.31
CA LEU A 77 -9.37 -12.90 6.41
C LEU A 77 -9.07 -13.24 7.87
N GLU A 78 -8.87 -14.53 8.15
CA GLU A 78 -8.35 -15.00 9.42
C GLU A 78 -6.88 -14.64 9.54
N THR A 79 -6.48 -14.11 10.68
CA THR A 79 -5.10 -13.70 10.94
C THR A 79 -4.36 -14.75 11.76
N THR A 80 -3.03 -14.67 11.75
CA THR A 80 -2.17 -15.50 12.57
C THR A 80 -1.53 -14.66 13.66
N GLU A 81 -1.54 -15.15 14.89
CA GLU A 81 -0.86 -14.49 16.01
C GLU A 81 0.66 -14.47 15.77
N ASP A 82 1.29 -13.35 16.10
CA ASP A 82 2.74 -13.25 16.19
C ASP A 82 3.22 -13.72 17.56
N THR A 83 3.56 -14.99 17.66
CA THR A 83 4.04 -15.62 18.89
C THR A 83 5.40 -15.10 19.35
N THR A 84 6.09 -14.27 18.57
CA THR A 84 7.33 -13.59 18.99
C THR A 84 7.06 -12.30 19.77
N ALA A 85 5.83 -11.80 19.72
CA ALA A 85 5.35 -10.67 20.52
C ALA A 85 4.74 -11.16 21.84
N THR A 86 4.27 -10.23 22.68
CA THR A 86 3.47 -10.57 23.86
C THR A 86 2.15 -11.22 23.40
N ASP A 87 1.78 -12.31 24.05
CA ASP A 87 0.61 -13.14 23.71
C ASP A 87 -0.63 -12.31 23.35
N ASN A 88 -1.26 -12.67 22.26
CA ASN A 88 -2.48 -12.05 21.72
C ASN A 88 -2.39 -10.56 21.33
N ARG A 89 -1.20 -9.96 21.36
CA ARG A 89 -1.01 -8.52 21.09
C ARG A 89 -0.88 -8.18 19.63
N THR A 90 -0.26 -9.05 18.85
CA THR A 90 0.09 -8.78 17.45
C THR A 90 -0.43 -9.89 16.56
N TRP A 91 -1.15 -9.50 15.52
CA TRP A 91 -1.77 -10.41 14.57
C TRP A 91 -1.39 -10.04 13.15
N LYS A 92 -1.06 -11.01 12.33
CA LYS A 92 -0.61 -10.86 10.95
C LYS A 92 -1.68 -11.37 9.99
N THR A 93 -2.07 -10.57 9.04
CA THR A 93 -3.00 -11.00 7.98
C THR A 93 -2.33 -11.88 6.93
N GLY A 94 -1.00 -11.86 6.84
CA GLY A 94 -0.26 -12.50 5.76
C GLY A 94 -0.41 -11.82 4.40
N VAL A 95 -1.16 -10.73 4.34
CA VAL A 95 -1.43 -9.94 3.12
C VAL A 95 -1.01 -8.50 3.34
N THR A 96 -0.43 -7.89 2.32
CA THR A 96 0.07 -6.50 2.34
C THR A 96 -0.78 -5.61 1.43
N ASN A 97 -0.50 -4.30 1.44
CA ASN A 97 -1.14 -3.33 0.54
C ASN A 97 -2.65 -3.16 0.78
N TRP A 98 -3.06 -3.10 2.02
CA TRP A 98 -4.43 -2.80 2.39
C TRP A 98 -4.82 -1.38 1.98
N ILE A 99 -6.02 -1.23 1.43
CA ILE A 99 -6.55 0.06 1.00
C ILE A 99 -7.10 0.79 2.22
N SER A 100 -6.56 1.97 2.51
CA SER A 100 -6.97 2.78 3.66
C SER A 100 -8.21 3.61 3.37
N PRO A 101 -8.91 4.12 4.42
CA PRO A 101 -10.05 5.04 4.27
C PRO A 101 -9.73 6.33 3.50
N GLY A 102 -8.46 6.64 3.26
CA GLY A 102 -8.04 7.75 2.39
C GLY A 102 -8.53 7.63 0.94
N PHE A 103 -8.83 6.41 0.47
CA PHE A 103 -9.41 6.16 -0.85
C PHE A 103 -10.95 6.25 -0.86
N GLY A 104 -11.58 6.18 0.31
CA GLY A 104 -13.02 6.30 0.48
C GLY A 104 -13.47 5.76 1.85
N ALA A 105 -14.46 6.37 2.46
CA ALA A 105 -14.91 6.05 3.82
C ALA A 105 -15.36 4.58 4.00
N THR A 106 -15.77 3.92 2.92
CA THR A 106 -16.19 2.51 2.95
C THR A 106 -15.04 1.52 3.04
N TYR A 107 -13.79 1.97 2.86
CA TYR A 107 -12.57 1.15 3.05
C TYR A 107 -12.14 1.06 4.52
N GLN A 108 -12.98 1.50 5.44
CA GLN A 108 -12.68 1.34 6.85
C GLN A 108 -12.59 -0.14 7.20
N LEU A 109 -11.46 -0.50 7.78
CA LEU A 109 -11.18 -1.86 8.21
C LEU A 109 -12.05 -2.21 9.43
N LYS A 110 -12.57 -3.43 9.46
CA LYS A 110 -13.28 -3.97 10.62
C LYS A 110 -12.55 -5.18 11.17
N VAL A 111 -12.48 -5.27 12.46
CA VAL A 111 -11.80 -6.33 13.20
C VAL A 111 -12.82 -7.09 14.03
N TYR A 112 -12.71 -8.40 14.04
CA TYR A 112 -13.58 -9.29 14.78
C TYR A 112 -12.77 -10.33 15.54
N ALA A 113 -13.21 -10.68 16.73
CA ALA A 113 -12.80 -11.90 17.42
C ALA A 113 -13.83 -12.99 17.15
N ALA A 114 -13.41 -14.11 16.61
CA ALA A 114 -14.29 -15.24 16.30
C ALA A 114 -13.51 -16.56 16.35
N ALA A 115 -14.23 -17.67 16.35
CA ALA A 115 -13.61 -18.99 16.26
C ALA A 115 -12.81 -19.14 14.95
N SER A 116 -11.70 -19.88 14.99
CA SER A 116 -10.97 -20.22 13.77
C SER A 116 -11.87 -20.93 12.76
N GLY A 117 -11.77 -20.56 11.50
CA GLY A 117 -12.62 -21.06 10.43
C GLY A 117 -14.05 -20.51 10.41
N ALA A 118 -14.36 -19.47 11.18
CA ALA A 118 -15.69 -18.86 11.18
C ALA A 118 -16.05 -18.33 9.78
N SER A 119 -17.20 -18.75 9.26
CA SER A 119 -17.67 -18.41 7.91
C SER A 119 -18.41 -17.07 7.84
N ASN A 120 -18.96 -16.60 8.95
CA ASN A 120 -19.65 -15.32 9.04
C ASN A 120 -19.38 -14.69 10.41
N VAL A 121 -18.41 -13.78 10.44
CA VAL A 121 -18.00 -13.14 11.69
C VAL A 121 -18.92 -12.01 12.11
N GLN A 122 -19.74 -11.46 11.19
CA GLN A 122 -20.72 -10.44 11.49
C GLN A 122 -21.80 -10.96 12.45
N THR A 123 -22.14 -12.24 12.35
CA THR A 123 -23.17 -12.88 13.20
C THR A 123 -22.58 -13.82 14.24
N GLY A 124 -21.42 -14.39 14.01
CA GLY A 124 -20.78 -15.39 14.88
C GLY A 124 -19.56 -14.89 15.63
N GLY A 125 -19.18 -13.64 15.49
CA GLY A 125 -18.03 -13.02 16.16
C GLY A 125 -18.40 -11.76 16.92
N SER A 126 -17.47 -11.25 17.70
CA SER A 126 -17.54 -9.96 18.38
C SER A 126 -16.73 -8.93 17.62
N GLN A 127 -17.34 -7.83 17.20
CA GLN A 127 -16.61 -6.74 16.56
C GLN A 127 -15.80 -5.98 17.60
N LEU A 128 -14.51 -5.75 17.30
CA LEU A 128 -13.59 -4.99 18.11
C LEU A 128 -13.39 -3.61 17.51
N PHE A 129 -13.51 -2.56 18.31
CA PHE A 129 -13.51 -1.19 17.82
C PHE A 129 -12.15 -0.54 18.03
N GLU A 130 -11.71 0.26 17.05
CA GLU A 130 -10.47 1.03 17.12
C GLU A 130 -10.43 2.00 18.31
N THR A 131 -11.60 2.52 18.65
CA THR A 131 -11.79 3.39 19.81
C THR A 131 -13.02 2.93 20.56
N GLY A 132 -12.83 2.33 21.74
CA GLY A 132 -13.91 1.88 22.59
C GLY A 132 -14.07 2.71 23.84
N SER A 133 -15.28 3.02 24.25
CA SER A 133 -15.55 3.54 25.59
C SER A 133 -15.81 2.36 26.54
N GLY A 134 -14.78 1.99 27.31
CA GLY A 134 -14.92 1.03 28.39
C GLY A 134 -14.66 -0.42 28.01
N ASN A 135 -14.17 -0.71 26.84
CA ASN A 135 -13.62 -1.99 26.43
C ASN A 135 -12.14 -1.82 26.10
N ASP A 136 -11.41 -2.89 26.18
CA ASP A 136 -9.94 -2.94 26.04
C ASP A 136 -9.54 -3.33 24.62
N ASP A 137 -10.41 -3.09 23.64
CA ASP A 137 -10.27 -3.50 22.25
C ASP A 137 -9.57 -2.46 21.33
N GLN A 138 -8.89 -1.49 21.92
CA GLN A 138 -8.10 -0.51 21.19
C GLN A 138 -7.01 -1.19 20.35
N TRP A 139 -7.05 -0.99 19.05
CA TRP A 139 -6.09 -1.57 18.13
C TRP A 139 -5.55 -0.52 17.13
N TYR A 140 -4.43 -0.84 16.55
CA TYR A 140 -3.82 -0.13 15.44
C TYR A 140 -3.54 -1.12 14.32
N PHE A 141 -3.83 -0.72 13.09
CA PHE A 141 -3.57 -1.52 11.91
C PHE A 141 -2.59 -0.82 10.98
N ASP A 142 -1.56 -1.51 10.58
CA ASP A 142 -0.64 -1.05 9.56
C ASP A 142 -1.14 -1.53 8.19
N TYR A 143 -1.72 -0.64 7.42
CA TYR A 143 -2.30 -0.93 6.10
C TYR A 143 -1.26 -1.42 5.09
N GLN A 144 0.00 -1.03 5.23
CA GLN A 144 1.05 -1.46 4.32
C GLN A 144 1.49 -2.90 4.59
N SER A 145 1.74 -3.24 5.84
CA SER A 145 2.24 -4.56 6.24
C SER A 145 1.12 -5.58 6.54
N GLY A 146 -0.11 -5.12 6.77
CA GLY A 146 -1.22 -5.98 7.18
C GLY A 146 -1.09 -6.52 8.59
N VAL A 147 -0.53 -5.73 9.50
CA VAL A 147 -0.31 -6.11 10.91
C VAL A 147 -1.25 -5.33 11.81
N LEU A 148 -2.00 -6.06 12.62
CA LEU A 148 -2.83 -5.54 13.69
C LEU A 148 -2.08 -5.60 15.02
N HIS A 149 -2.20 -4.55 15.82
CA HIS A 149 -1.60 -4.50 17.14
C HIS A 149 -2.55 -3.88 18.16
N PHE A 150 -2.81 -4.59 19.26
CA PHE A 150 -3.61 -4.07 20.37
C PHE A 150 -2.73 -3.19 21.28
N ILE A 151 -3.14 -1.94 21.46
CA ILE A 151 -2.37 -0.89 22.14
C ILE A 151 -2.88 -0.54 23.55
N GLY A 152 -4.07 -1.02 23.91
CA GLY A 152 -4.66 -0.82 25.24
C GLY A 152 -3.85 -1.47 26.36
N GLU A 153 -4.16 -1.13 27.62
CA GLU A 153 -3.51 -1.76 28.78
C GLU A 153 -3.92 -3.22 28.91
N ASN A 154 -5.18 -3.52 28.60
CA ASN A 154 -5.72 -4.88 28.61
C ASN A 154 -5.94 -5.34 27.17
N LEU A 155 -6.13 -6.63 27.01
CA LEU A 155 -6.60 -7.24 25.77
C LEU A 155 -8.13 -7.35 25.82
N PRO A 156 -8.79 -7.33 24.66
CA PRO A 156 -10.21 -7.68 24.59
C PRO A 156 -10.49 -9.04 25.24
N THR A 157 -11.56 -9.14 26.00
CA THR A 157 -11.96 -10.39 26.68
C THR A 157 -12.19 -11.52 25.68
N ASP A 158 -12.58 -11.17 24.46
CA ASP A 158 -12.91 -12.13 23.40
C ASP A 158 -11.67 -12.83 22.79
N ILE A 159 -10.45 -12.33 23.06
CA ILE A 159 -9.17 -12.94 22.59
C ILE A 159 -8.21 -13.24 23.73
N GLY A 160 -8.63 -13.05 24.98
CA GLY A 160 -7.79 -13.28 26.16
C GLY A 160 -7.68 -14.74 26.56
N THR A 161 -7.04 -14.94 27.71
CA THR A 161 -6.83 -16.27 28.31
C THR A 161 -8.18 -16.99 28.50
N GLY A 162 -8.30 -18.19 27.99
CA GLY A 162 -9.50 -19.03 28.11
C GLY A 162 -10.46 -18.97 26.91
N THR A 163 -10.15 -18.20 25.89
CA THR A 163 -10.86 -18.23 24.60
C THR A 163 -10.01 -18.94 23.54
N SER A 164 -10.66 -19.54 22.56
CA SER A 164 -10.01 -20.10 21.36
C SER A 164 -10.27 -19.22 20.14
N ASN A 165 -10.70 -17.99 20.34
CA ASN A 165 -10.96 -17.06 19.26
C ASN A 165 -9.65 -16.55 18.67
N VAL A 166 -9.70 -16.30 17.36
CA VAL A 166 -8.66 -15.67 16.57
C VAL A 166 -9.19 -14.35 16.00
N ILE A 167 -8.29 -13.53 15.51
CA ILE A 167 -8.68 -12.27 14.88
C ILE A 167 -9.01 -12.50 13.40
N HIS A 168 -10.13 -11.93 12.99
CA HIS A 168 -10.55 -11.82 11.60
C HIS A 168 -10.60 -10.37 11.17
N VAL A 169 -10.16 -10.10 9.95
CA VAL A 169 -10.12 -8.75 9.38
C VAL A 169 -11.00 -8.69 8.14
N SER A 170 -11.84 -7.65 8.06
CA SER A 170 -12.62 -7.30 6.88
C SER A 170 -12.17 -5.96 6.34
N GLY A 171 -12.01 -5.88 5.03
CA GLY A 171 -11.50 -4.69 4.32
C GLY A 171 -11.16 -5.01 2.89
N ALA A 172 -10.30 -4.22 2.29
CA ALA A 172 -9.88 -4.41 0.91
C ALA A 172 -8.36 -4.26 0.73
N VAL A 173 -7.83 -4.98 -0.22
CA VAL A 173 -6.40 -5.03 -0.56
C VAL A 173 -6.22 -4.64 -2.02
N TYR A 174 -5.22 -3.83 -2.30
CA TYR A 174 -4.82 -3.55 -3.67
C TYR A 174 -4.15 -4.80 -4.28
N SER A 175 -4.68 -5.24 -5.42
CA SER A 175 -4.19 -6.40 -6.18
C SER A 175 -3.76 -6.06 -7.60
N GLY A 176 -3.78 -4.78 -7.94
CA GLY A 176 -3.34 -4.30 -9.25
C GLY A 176 -1.83 -4.31 -9.42
N SER A 177 -1.38 -3.84 -10.57
CA SER A 177 0.04 -3.75 -10.89
C SER A 177 0.76 -2.79 -9.97
N THR A 178 1.98 -3.15 -9.56
CA THR A 178 2.88 -2.29 -8.82
C THR A 178 4.09 -1.92 -9.67
N GLY A 179 4.73 -0.83 -9.31
CA GLY A 179 5.88 -0.32 -10.03
C GLY A 179 5.55 0.92 -10.84
N ILE A 180 6.57 1.50 -11.43
CA ILE A 180 6.42 2.58 -12.41
C ILE A 180 6.42 1.91 -13.78
N SER A 181 5.23 1.78 -14.40
CA SER A 181 5.17 1.47 -15.83
C SER A 181 5.39 2.76 -16.62
N ALA A 182 5.99 2.66 -17.78
CA ALA A 182 6.10 3.79 -18.69
C ALA A 182 4.72 4.38 -19.02
N GLU A 183 3.67 3.55 -19.03
CA GLU A 183 2.28 3.95 -19.24
C GLU A 183 1.66 4.69 -18.04
N ALA A 184 2.01 4.30 -16.80
CA ALA A 184 1.44 4.93 -15.60
C ALA A 184 2.09 6.26 -15.24
N SER A 185 3.28 6.53 -15.74
CA SER A 185 4.04 7.71 -15.36
C SER A 185 3.68 8.96 -16.14
N GLY A 186 2.94 8.86 -17.24
CA GLY A 186 2.83 9.96 -18.21
C GLY A 186 4.20 10.50 -18.63
N ALA A 187 5.25 9.80 -18.24
CA ALA A 187 6.61 10.11 -18.60
C ALA A 187 6.85 9.50 -19.97
N SER A 188 7.04 10.38 -20.94
CA SER A 188 7.54 9.99 -22.25
C SER A 188 8.84 9.24 -22.09
N ALA A 189 8.92 8.03 -22.62
CA ALA A 189 10.18 7.31 -22.67
C ALA A 189 11.16 8.01 -23.63
N THR A 190 12.46 7.93 -23.33
CA THR A 190 13.48 8.28 -24.32
C THR A 190 13.96 6.99 -24.98
N LEU A 191 13.59 6.79 -26.23
CA LEU A 191 13.89 5.59 -26.98
C LEU A 191 14.99 5.87 -28.02
N PHE A 192 15.97 4.98 -28.07
CA PHE A 192 17.06 5.06 -29.07
C PHE A 192 16.77 4.03 -30.17
N LYS A 193 16.68 4.50 -31.40
CA LYS A 193 16.42 3.67 -32.58
C LYS A 193 17.53 3.81 -33.60
N ALA A 194 17.82 2.71 -34.28
CA ALA A 194 18.90 2.69 -35.28
C ALA A 194 18.52 3.53 -36.52
N ASP A 195 17.28 3.44 -36.96
CA ASP A 195 16.77 4.14 -38.14
C ASP A 195 15.22 4.31 -38.05
N MET A 196 14.65 4.96 -39.03
CA MET A 196 13.22 5.20 -39.10
C MET A 196 12.41 3.89 -39.28
N ASN A 197 12.97 2.87 -39.92
CA ASN A 197 12.27 1.58 -40.05
C ASN A 197 12.15 0.90 -38.69
N ALA A 198 13.17 1.03 -37.83
CA ALA A 198 13.13 0.53 -36.47
C ALA A 198 12.08 1.27 -35.60
N VAL A 199 11.84 2.57 -35.88
CA VAL A 199 10.73 3.33 -35.27
C VAL A 199 9.39 2.78 -35.73
N TYR A 200 9.19 2.61 -37.02
CA TYR A 200 7.90 2.17 -37.59
C TYR A 200 7.56 0.69 -37.30
N ALA A 201 8.55 -0.10 -36.95
CA ALA A 201 8.39 -1.51 -36.60
C ALA A 201 8.12 -1.72 -35.11
N ASP A 202 8.26 -0.68 -34.27
CA ASP A 202 8.11 -0.78 -32.83
C ASP A 202 6.69 -0.43 -32.41
N GLY A 203 5.94 -1.44 -32.06
CA GLY A 203 4.56 -1.30 -31.56
C GLY A 203 4.44 -0.76 -30.14
N ASP A 204 5.56 -0.62 -29.42
CA ASP A 204 5.60 -0.18 -28.01
C ASP A 204 5.86 1.33 -27.84
N ILE A 205 6.00 2.07 -28.95
CA ILE A 205 6.13 3.53 -28.92
C ILE A 205 4.77 4.16 -28.63
N ASN A 206 4.75 5.04 -27.63
CA ASN A 206 3.54 5.74 -27.21
C ASN A 206 3.56 7.22 -27.59
N THR A 207 2.39 7.84 -27.63
CA THR A 207 2.23 9.28 -27.82
C THR A 207 3.04 10.05 -26.76
N GLY A 208 3.89 10.95 -27.21
CA GLY A 208 4.74 11.77 -26.35
C GLY A 208 6.13 11.20 -26.11
N ASP A 209 6.45 9.98 -26.57
CA ASP A 209 7.78 9.41 -26.43
C ASP A 209 8.82 10.22 -27.23
N LEU A 210 9.98 10.43 -26.62
CA LEU A 210 11.13 11.05 -27.27
C LEU A 210 11.96 9.98 -27.98
N LEU A 211 12.11 10.13 -29.26
CA LEU A 211 12.83 9.19 -30.13
C LEU A 211 14.15 9.82 -30.57
N VAL A 212 15.25 9.16 -30.25
CA VAL A 212 16.58 9.51 -30.78
C VAL A 212 16.94 8.49 -31.84
N VAL A 213 16.93 8.90 -33.10
CA VAL A 213 17.20 8.04 -34.24
C VAL A 213 18.61 8.31 -34.75
N THR A 214 19.43 7.28 -34.78
CA THR A 214 20.86 7.45 -35.16
C THR A 214 21.11 7.59 -36.66
N ASN A 215 20.11 7.21 -37.49
CA ASN A 215 20.11 7.45 -38.92
C ASN A 215 18.68 7.76 -39.38
N ALA A 216 18.34 9.02 -39.52
CA ALA A 216 17.00 9.48 -39.91
C ALA A 216 16.74 9.39 -41.42
N GLY A 217 17.66 8.85 -42.20
CA GLY A 217 17.55 8.62 -43.65
C GLY A 217 18.62 9.28 -44.51
N ASP A 218 19.40 10.16 -43.92
CA ASP A 218 20.51 10.90 -44.58
C ASP A 218 21.85 10.65 -43.91
N GLY A 219 21.92 9.77 -42.91
CA GLY A 219 23.09 9.51 -42.10
C GLY A 219 23.22 10.42 -40.90
N GLU A 220 22.29 11.35 -40.70
CA GLU A 220 22.27 12.30 -39.60
C GLU A 220 21.40 11.77 -38.44
N TYR A 221 21.63 12.30 -37.24
CA TYR A 221 20.77 12.04 -36.11
C TYR A 221 19.45 12.82 -36.24
N GLY A 222 18.36 12.17 -35.87
CA GLY A 222 17.08 12.83 -35.76
C GLY A 222 16.51 12.68 -34.33
N VAL A 223 15.88 13.75 -33.84
CA VAL A 223 15.17 13.72 -32.55
C VAL A 223 13.71 14.08 -32.81
N TYR A 224 12.82 13.21 -32.37
CA TYR A 224 11.41 13.30 -32.64
C TYR A 224 10.59 13.09 -31.36
N ILE A 225 9.36 13.66 -31.33
CA ILE A 225 8.32 13.26 -30.38
C ILE A 225 7.25 12.50 -31.15
N SER A 226 6.82 11.36 -30.64
CA SER A 226 5.69 10.65 -31.22
C SER A 226 4.38 11.36 -30.93
N ASN A 227 3.58 11.58 -31.95
CA ASN A 227 2.25 12.22 -31.85
C ASN A 227 1.12 11.19 -31.70
N GLN A 228 1.45 9.92 -31.81
CA GLN A 228 0.52 8.80 -31.65
C GLN A 228 1.24 7.53 -31.20
N ASP A 229 0.45 6.57 -30.72
CA ASP A 229 0.92 5.24 -30.37
C ASP A 229 1.27 4.45 -31.65
N ALA A 230 2.34 3.64 -31.59
CA ALA A 230 2.83 2.82 -32.69
C ALA A 230 2.91 3.59 -34.04
N PRO A 231 3.79 4.63 -34.14
CA PRO A 231 3.89 5.44 -35.34
C PRO A 231 4.37 4.59 -36.53
N THR A 232 3.73 4.73 -37.69
CA THR A 232 4.06 3.96 -38.90
C THR A 232 4.55 4.82 -40.05
N GLN A 233 4.63 6.13 -39.87
CA GLN A 233 5.06 7.08 -40.89
C GLN A 233 5.56 8.40 -40.24
N LEU A 234 6.32 9.16 -41.00
CA LEU A 234 6.98 10.39 -40.50
C LEU A 234 5.97 11.45 -40.01
N SER A 235 4.78 11.54 -40.59
CA SER A 235 3.77 12.50 -40.16
C SER A 235 3.22 12.24 -38.76
N HIS A 236 3.48 11.06 -38.20
CA HIS A 236 3.14 10.69 -36.82
C HIS A 236 4.19 11.18 -35.81
N LEU A 237 5.20 11.86 -36.28
CA LEU A 237 6.33 12.34 -35.50
C LEU A 237 6.49 13.85 -35.64
N THR A 238 6.88 14.54 -34.58
CA THR A 238 7.30 15.92 -34.61
C THR A 238 8.80 15.99 -34.43
N ALA A 239 9.54 16.48 -35.44
CA ALA A 239 10.96 16.72 -35.31
C ALA A 239 11.25 17.86 -34.33
N ILE A 240 12.24 17.66 -33.45
CA ILE A 240 12.66 18.65 -32.47
C ILE A 240 14.01 19.24 -32.85
N ALA A 241 14.87 18.45 -33.48
CA ALA A 241 16.20 18.85 -33.92
C ALA A 241 16.65 17.97 -35.10
#